data_97755b2d679c8734f058af2cb19f6d8d
#
_entry.id   97755b2d679c8734f058af2cb19f6d8d
#
_cell.length_a   1.000
_cell.length_b   1.000
_cell.length_c   1.000
_cell.angle_alpha   90.00
_cell.angle_beta   90.00
_cell.angle_gamma   90.00
#
_symmetry.space_group_name_H-M   'P 1'
#
loop_
_entity.id
_entity.type
_entity.pdbx_description
1 polymer ?
#
loop_
_entity_poly.entity_id
_entity_poly.type
_entity_poly.pdbx_seq_one_letter_code
_entity_poly.pdbx_strand_id
1 'polypeptide(L)'
;MLEEKSLIEYPSLFPIKVMGKNIPDYLPAIVHIAKQFDPTFDETKVEQRPSKDGNYLGITLPITATSREQLDELYRTLSTHPLVSIVL
;
A
#
# COMPACT_ATOMS: atom_id res chain seq x y z
N MET A 1 -2.18 -20.79 16.63
CA MET A 1 -2.49 -20.26 17.48
C MET A 1 -3.00 -18.91 17.41
N LEU A 2 -3.83 -18.66 18.16
CA LEU A 2 -4.48 -17.52 18.08
C LEU A 2 -3.74 -16.40 18.58
N GLU A 3 -2.67 -16.66 19.25
CA GLU A 3 -1.89 -15.62 19.80
C GLU A 3 -1.30 -14.73 18.78
N GLU A 4 -1.15 -15.21 17.56
CA GLU A 4 -0.60 -14.37 16.53
C GLU A 4 -1.37 -13.12 16.32
N LYS A 5 -2.68 -13.19 16.47
CA LYS A 5 -3.47 -12.03 16.27
C LYS A 5 -3.21 -11.02 17.33
N SER A 6 -2.91 -11.45 18.52
CA SER A 6 -2.71 -10.52 19.60
C SER A 6 -1.36 -9.83 19.53
N LEU A 7 -0.49 -10.24 18.59
CA LEU A 7 0.77 -9.55 18.41
C LEU A 7 0.64 -8.29 17.59
N ILE A 8 -0.48 -8.10 16.92
CA ILE A 8 -0.70 -6.90 16.16
C ILE A 8 -1.52 -5.93 16.99
N GLU A 9 -0.91 -4.79 17.28
CA GLU A 9 -1.60 -3.76 18.04
C GLU A 9 -1.91 -2.59 17.15
N TYR A 10 -3.11 -2.07 17.26
CA TYR A 10 -3.54 -0.94 16.46
C TYR A 10 -3.67 0.31 17.33
N PRO A 11 -3.33 1.48 16.79
CA PRO A 11 -2.81 1.69 15.43
C PRO A 11 -1.33 1.32 15.36
N SER A 12 -0.89 0.91 14.19
CA SER A 12 0.54 0.61 14.00
C SER A 12 0.94 0.96 12.57
N LEU A 13 2.22 1.23 12.38
CA LEU A 13 2.74 1.51 11.06
C LEU A 13 2.88 0.19 10.31
N PHE A 14 2.32 0.13 9.11
CA PHE A 14 2.27 -1.09 8.33
C PHE A 14 2.68 -0.77 6.89
N PRO A 15 3.93 -1.00 6.52
CA PRO A 15 4.37 -0.69 5.16
C PRO A 15 3.84 -1.73 4.18
N ILE A 16 3.20 -1.25 3.11
CA ILE A 16 2.64 -2.10 2.08
C ILE A 16 3.39 -1.84 0.79
N LYS A 17 3.85 -2.90 0.15
CA LYS A 17 4.58 -2.77 -1.10
C LYS A 17 3.68 -3.14 -2.26
N VAL A 18 3.63 -2.27 -3.26
CA VAL A 18 2.77 -2.41 -4.43
C VAL A 18 3.63 -2.25 -5.67
N MET A 19 3.44 -3.09 -6.66
CA MET A 19 4.19 -2.99 -7.90
C MET A 19 3.23 -2.89 -9.07
N GLY A 20 3.52 -2.01 -10.01
CA GLY A 20 2.74 -1.83 -11.22
C GLY A 20 3.60 -1.22 -12.31
N LYS A 21 2.99 -0.96 -13.48
CA LYS A 21 3.72 -0.35 -14.57
C LYS A 21 4.10 1.08 -14.22
N ASN A 22 5.28 1.47 -14.65
CA ASN A 22 5.81 2.80 -14.34
C ASN A 22 5.24 3.82 -15.34
N ILE A 23 3.98 4.18 -15.16
CA ILE A 23 3.31 5.18 -15.98
C ILE A 23 2.86 6.32 -15.08
N PRO A 24 2.63 7.51 -15.67
CA PRO A 24 2.33 8.69 -14.85
C PRO A 24 1.10 8.57 -13.97
N ASP A 25 0.09 7.79 -14.39
CA ASP A 25 -1.14 7.67 -13.63
C ASP A 25 -1.03 6.74 -12.43
N TYR A 26 0.02 5.94 -12.35
CA TYR A 26 0.10 4.88 -11.35
C TYR A 26 0.28 5.44 -9.93
N LEU A 27 1.31 6.24 -9.71
CA LEU A 27 1.60 6.76 -8.38
C LEU A 27 0.43 7.58 -7.80
N PRO A 28 -0.15 8.52 -8.57
CA PRO A 28 -1.28 9.27 -8.01
C PRO A 28 -2.47 8.41 -7.66
N ALA A 29 -2.75 7.36 -8.46
CA ALA A 29 -3.86 6.47 -8.16
C ALA A 29 -3.65 5.72 -6.87
N ILE A 30 -2.44 5.22 -6.65
CA ILE A 30 -2.11 4.46 -5.46
C ILE A 30 -2.12 5.35 -4.21
N VAL A 31 -1.58 6.56 -4.33
CA VAL A 31 -1.60 7.51 -3.23
C VAL A 31 -3.04 7.88 -2.86
N HIS A 32 -3.90 8.06 -3.87
CA HIS A 32 -5.29 8.38 -3.63
C HIS A 32 -5.98 7.27 -2.81
N ILE A 33 -5.73 6.02 -3.16
CA ILE A 33 -6.28 4.89 -2.43
C ILE A 33 -5.76 4.89 -0.99
N ALA A 34 -4.45 5.09 -0.81
CA ALA A 34 -3.87 5.11 0.53
C ALA A 34 -4.53 6.16 1.40
N LYS A 35 -4.77 7.34 0.86
CA LYS A 35 -5.39 8.42 1.62
C LYS A 35 -6.84 8.12 1.97
N GLN A 36 -7.54 7.37 1.15
CA GLN A 36 -8.92 6.99 1.45
C GLN A 36 -8.99 6.07 2.66
N PHE A 37 -8.04 5.17 2.81
CA PHE A 37 -8.04 4.21 3.90
C PHE A 37 -7.30 4.71 5.13
N ASP A 38 -6.38 5.67 4.96
CA ASP A 38 -5.61 6.22 6.06
C ASP A 38 -5.60 7.74 5.94
N PRO A 39 -6.50 8.42 6.63
CA PRO A 39 -6.56 9.89 6.56
C PRO A 39 -5.28 10.59 7.03
N THR A 40 -4.44 9.88 7.78
CA THR A 40 -3.18 10.48 8.25
C THR A 40 -2.01 10.18 7.31
N PHE A 41 -2.29 9.56 6.15
CA PHE A 41 -1.23 9.15 5.22
C PHE A 41 -0.42 10.33 4.75
N ASP A 42 0.90 10.20 4.82
CA ASP A 42 1.83 11.23 4.41
C ASP A 42 2.53 10.80 3.13
N GLU A 43 2.12 11.38 2.00
CA GLU A 43 2.66 10.97 0.72
C GLU A 43 4.13 11.34 0.55
N THR A 44 4.66 12.23 1.38
CA THR A 44 6.08 12.57 1.29
C THR A 44 6.97 11.44 1.78
N LYS A 45 6.39 10.45 2.46
CA LYS A 45 7.15 9.32 2.98
C LYS A 45 7.03 8.08 2.11
N VAL A 46 6.36 8.18 0.98
CA VAL A 46 6.24 7.08 0.04
C VAL A 46 7.61 6.83 -0.60
N GLU A 47 7.99 5.56 -0.66
CA GLU A 47 9.25 5.19 -1.31
C GLU A 47 8.95 4.61 -2.67
N GLN A 48 9.76 4.99 -3.65
CA GLN A 48 9.61 4.52 -5.01
C GLN A 48 10.88 3.81 -5.44
N ARG A 49 10.71 2.64 -6.05
CA ARG A 49 11.86 1.88 -6.55
C ARG A 49 11.56 1.39 -7.96
N PRO A 50 12.09 2.06 -8.98
CA PRO A 50 11.89 1.60 -10.35
C PRO A 50 12.62 0.28 -10.59
N SER A 51 12.08 -0.52 -11.49
CA SER A 51 12.75 -1.75 -11.89
C SER A 51 14.00 -1.39 -12.71
N LYS A 52 14.84 -2.40 -12.96
CA LYS A 52 16.11 -2.18 -13.61
C LYS A 52 15.95 -1.51 -14.98
N ASP A 53 14.92 -1.91 -15.72
CA ASP A 53 14.69 -1.35 -17.05
C ASP A 53 13.73 -0.15 -17.01
N GLY A 54 13.22 0.22 -15.84
CA GLY A 54 12.34 1.36 -15.71
C GLY A 54 10.90 1.10 -16.10
N ASN A 55 10.54 -0.12 -16.48
CA ASN A 55 9.18 -0.43 -16.94
C ASN A 55 8.20 -0.63 -15.80
N TYR A 56 8.68 -0.97 -14.63
CA TYR A 56 7.83 -1.20 -13.47
C TYR A 56 8.27 -0.31 -12.32
N LEU A 57 7.34 0.00 -11.44
CA LEU A 57 7.62 0.84 -10.28
C LEU A 57 7.09 0.15 -9.04
N GLY A 58 7.97 -0.08 -8.08
CA GLY A 58 7.58 -0.54 -6.75
C GLY A 58 7.36 0.66 -5.86
N ILE A 59 6.25 0.66 -5.14
CA ILE A 59 5.90 1.74 -4.23
C ILE A 59 5.71 1.15 -2.85
N THR A 60 6.35 1.74 -1.84
CA THR A 60 6.11 1.36 -0.45
C THR A 60 5.26 2.43 0.19
N LEU A 61 4.09 2.01 0.69
CA LEU A 61 3.12 2.89 1.32
C LEU A 61 3.19 2.72 2.83
N PRO A 62 3.65 3.73 3.57
CA PRO A 62 3.66 3.64 5.04
C PRO A 62 2.26 3.91 5.58
N ILE A 63 1.47 2.88 5.71
CA ILE A 63 0.09 2.98 6.13
C ILE A 63 0.00 2.90 7.65
N THR A 64 -0.83 3.75 8.26
CA THR A 64 -1.19 3.59 9.66
C THR A 64 -2.39 2.65 9.70
N ALA A 65 -2.15 1.44 10.15
CA ALA A 65 -3.20 0.43 10.23
C ALA A 65 -3.99 0.65 11.51
N THR A 66 -5.32 0.76 11.39
CA THR A 66 -6.18 0.99 12.54
C THR A 66 -7.02 -0.23 12.89
N SER A 67 -7.13 -1.19 11.96
CA SER A 67 -7.87 -2.42 12.22
C SER A 67 -7.53 -3.45 11.15
N ARG A 68 -7.88 -4.71 11.42
CA ARG A 68 -7.70 -5.77 10.45
C ARG A 68 -8.60 -5.54 9.25
N GLU A 69 -9.81 -5.05 9.50
CA GLU A 69 -10.77 -4.79 8.43
C GLU A 69 -10.25 -3.72 7.48
N GLN A 70 -9.65 -2.67 8.02
CA GLN A 70 -9.08 -1.62 7.20
C GLN A 70 -8.01 -2.20 6.26
N LEU A 71 -7.12 -3.02 6.81
CA LEU A 71 -6.05 -3.62 6.03
C LEU A 71 -6.60 -4.55 4.96
N ASP A 72 -7.58 -5.38 5.30
CA ASP A 72 -8.15 -6.32 4.34
C ASP A 72 -8.80 -5.59 3.16
N GLU A 73 -9.52 -4.51 3.45
CA GLU A 73 -10.16 -3.73 2.38
C GLU A 73 -9.12 -3.01 1.54
N LEU A 74 -8.08 -2.50 2.17
CA LEU A 74 -7.02 -1.82 1.45
C LEU A 74 -6.30 -2.79 0.51
N TYR A 75 -5.95 -3.97 1.00
CA TYR A 75 -5.30 -4.98 0.17
C TYR A 75 -6.20 -5.40 -0.99
N ARG A 76 -7.49 -5.55 -0.74
CA ARG A 76 -8.43 -5.93 -1.80
C ARG A 76 -8.51 -4.83 -2.86
N THR A 77 -8.60 -3.57 -2.42
CA THR A 77 -8.69 -2.44 -3.34
C THR A 77 -7.44 -2.32 -4.18
N LEU A 78 -6.27 -2.49 -3.56
CA LEU A 78 -5.02 -2.42 -4.31
C LEU A 78 -4.89 -3.59 -5.28
N SER A 79 -5.17 -4.81 -4.82
CA SER A 79 -4.93 -5.99 -5.66
C SER A 79 -5.91 -6.10 -6.82
N THR A 80 -7.04 -5.42 -6.76
CA THR A 80 -8.00 -5.45 -7.87
C THR A 80 -7.89 -4.22 -8.77
N HIS A 81 -7.00 -3.29 -8.43
CA HIS A 81 -6.85 -2.07 -9.23
C HIS A 81 -6.16 -2.41 -10.56
N PRO A 82 -6.66 -1.89 -11.68
CA PRO A 82 -6.10 -2.25 -12.99
C PRO A 82 -4.65 -1.85 -13.19
N LEU A 83 -4.16 -0.84 -12.48
CA LEU A 83 -2.76 -0.42 -12.62
C LEU A 83 -1.81 -1.18 -11.71
N VAL A 84 -2.32 -2.03 -10.82
CA VAL A 84 -1.50 -2.79 -9.89
C VAL A 84 -1.25 -4.18 -10.44
N SER A 85 0.02 -4.58 -10.48
CA SER A 85 0.39 -5.93 -10.92
C SER A 85 0.41 -6.88 -9.75
N ILE A 86 0.97 -6.43 -8.61
CA ILE A 86 1.07 -7.31 -7.45
C ILE A 86 1.19 -6.49 -6.18
N VAL A 87 0.63 -7.00 -5.10
CA VAL A 87 0.74 -6.41 -3.77
C VAL A 87 1.50 -7.40 -2.90
N LEU A 88 2.53 -6.93 -2.24
CA LEU A 88 3.36 -7.77 -1.37
C LEU A 88 3.09 -7.52 0.09
#